data_305bfb2be66c319a4f2e9d49db1b739e
#
_entry.id   305bfb2be66c319a4f2e9d49db1b739e
#
_cell.length_a   1.000
_cell.length_b   1.000
_cell.length_c   1.000
_cell.angle_alpha   90.00
_cell.angle_beta   90.00
_cell.angle_gamma   90.00
#
_symmetry.space_group_name_H-M   'P 1'
#
loop_
_entity.id
_entity.type
_entity.pdbx_description
1 polymer ?
#
loop_
_entity_poly.entity_id
_entity_poly.type
_entity_poly.pdbx_seq_one_letter_code
_entity_poly.pdbx_strand_id
1 'polypeptide(L)'
;MRKNKIYRIKEDEDPKSALSKNARVLEQERDRSSLKKLQSLATILSIITVAGGIGGVLFHSMNILGGTGILVSVASLFLCLWKPAYCSLYGEEAYGVPMVSVEGPLFFSTLMLTFLATMLVNYVSYARLLGFSAVIAGTLAALLYIRCRVAQKNLEFVFIILLYSAFWGFSIIGACNTIFTDPEPAEIVIGKITDKWTSHSRQSGDSYNISLKEHGEELEFSIDEEDFNKLSVGDRIPVYFYSGGLGIQLVDVY
;
A
#
# COMPACT_ATOMS: atom_id res chain seq x y z
N MET A 1 3.85 -2.92 -37.10
CA MET A 1 3.59 -4.04 -36.15
C MET A 1 4.86 -4.86 -35.94
N ARG A 2 5.65 -4.60 -34.90
CA ARG A 2 6.81 -5.43 -34.54
C ARG A 2 6.31 -6.61 -33.71
N LYS A 3 6.47 -7.83 -34.24
CA LYS A 3 6.15 -9.07 -33.55
C LYS A 3 7.05 -9.20 -32.31
N ASN A 4 6.48 -9.19 -31.11
CA ASN A 4 7.16 -9.55 -29.88
C ASN A 4 7.62 -11.00 -30.01
N LYS A 5 8.90 -11.24 -30.26
CA LYS A 5 9.51 -12.56 -30.18
C LYS A 5 9.62 -12.95 -28.70
N ILE A 6 8.70 -13.78 -28.25
CA ILE A 6 8.78 -14.44 -26.95
C ILE A 6 9.87 -15.49 -27.06
N TYR A 7 11.05 -15.21 -26.49
CA TYR A 7 12.13 -16.20 -26.39
C TYR A 7 11.81 -17.19 -25.27
N ARG A 8 11.39 -18.41 -25.64
CA ARG A 8 11.41 -19.56 -24.72
C ARG A 8 12.88 -19.96 -24.51
N ILE A 9 13.36 -19.85 -23.27
CA ILE A 9 14.68 -20.40 -22.87
C ILE A 9 14.51 -21.91 -22.83
N LYS A 10 15.39 -22.62 -23.56
CA LYS A 10 15.50 -24.08 -23.45
C LYS A 10 16.10 -24.40 -22.07
N GLU A 11 15.56 -25.42 -21.40
CA GLU A 11 15.96 -25.85 -20.06
C GLU A 11 17.43 -26.29 -19.91
N ASP A 12 18.14 -26.48 -21.03
CA ASP A 12 19.54 -26.99 -21.08
C ASP A 12 20.61 -25.89 -21.29
N GLU A 13 20.27 -24.58 -21.26
CA GLU A 13 21.28 -23.52 -21.41
C GLU A 13 21.99 -23.25 -20.06
N ASP A 14 23.34 -23.23 -20.10
CA ASP A 14 24.17 -22.79 -18.98
C ASP A 14 23.65 -21.45 -18.41
N PRO A 15 23.38 -21.34 -17.10
CA PRO A 15 22.84 -20.13 -16.47
C PRO A 15 23.62 -18.85 -16.80
N LYS A 16 24.96 -18.96 -16.96
CA LYS A 16 25.83 -17.84 -17.35
C LYS A 16 25.61 -17.38 -18.78
N SER A 17 25.32 -18.31 -19.73
CA SER A 17 25.04 -17.97 -21.12
C SER A 17 23.66 -17.33 -21.28
N ALA A 18 22.68 -17.81 -20.54
CA ALA A 18 21.33 -17.24 -20.50
C ALA A 18 21.32 -15.80 -19.89
N LEU A 19 22.13 -15.57 -18.86
CA LEU A 19 22.33 -14.25 -18.24
C LEU A 19 22.91 -13.24 -19.25
N SER A 20 23.97 -13.63 -19.98
CA SER A 20 24.61 -12.76 -20.97
C SER A 20 23.70 -12.44 -22.15
N LYS A 21 22.84 -13.37 -22.55
CA LYS A 21 21.87 -13.20 -23.62
C LYS A 21 20.73 -12.23 -23.23
N ASN A 22 20.22 -12.37 -22.01
CA ASN A 22 19.20 -11.46 -21.48
C ASN A 22 19.75 -10.03 -21.30
N ALA A 23 20.99 -9.89 -20.82
CA ALA A 23 21.65 -8.59 -20.73
C ALA A 23 21.77 -7.90 -22.11
N ARG A 24 22.20 -8.62 -23.16
CA ARG A 24 22.31 -8.10 -24.52
C ARG A 24 20.95 -7.69 -25.09
N VAL A 25 19.89 -8.46 -24.84
CA VAL A 25 18.53 -8.12 -25.29
C VAL A 25 18.06 -6.83 -24.62
N LEU A 26 18.29 -6.70 -23.31
CA LEU A 26 17.96 -5.48 -22.55
C LEU A 26 18.75 -4.28 -23.06
N GLU A 27 20.03 -4.41 -23.34
CA GLU A 27 20.86 -3.32 -23.89
C GLU A 27 20.43 -2.90 -25.30
N GLN A 28 20.06 -3.84 -26.18
CA GLN A 28 19.61 -3.55 -27.53
C GLN A 28 18.24 -2.85 -27.59
N GLU A 29 17.40 -3.09 -26.60
CA GLU A 29 16.07 -2.46 -26.52
C GLU A 29 16.10 -1.05 -25.91
N ARG A 30 17.28 -0.58 -25.43
CA ARG A 30 17.41 0.63 -24.63
C ARG A 30 17.94 1.82 -25.42
N ASP A 31 17.21 2.90 -25.30
CA ASP A 31 17.67 4.23 -25.68
C ASP A 31 18.08 5.03 -24.45
N ARG A 32 19.34 5.56 -24.44
CA ARG A 32 19.89 6.36 -23.34
C ARG A 32 19.07 7.61 -23.01
N SER A 33 18.40 8.19 -23.99
CA SER A 33 17.55 9.37 -23.76
C SER A 33 16.30 8.99 -22.95
N SER A 34 15.71 7.85 -23.24
CA SER A 34 14.56 7.31 -22.50
C SER A 34 14.92 6.95 -21.07
N LEU A 35 16.12 6.39 -20.83
CA LEU A 35 16.59 6.07 -19.48
C LEU A 35 16.70 7.32 -18.61
N LYS A 36 17.33 8.39 -19.12
CA LYS A 36 17.45 9.67 -18.40
C LYS A 36 16.10 10.29 -18.08
N LYS A 37 15.13 10.24 -19.02
CA LYS A 37 13.77 10.75 -18.80
C LYS A 37 13.07 9.97 -17.68
N LEU A 38 13.15 8.65 -17.70
CA LEU A 38 12.54 7.80 -16.67
C LEU A 38 13.20 7.99 -15.31
N GLN A 39 14.51 8.19 -15.25
CA GLN A 39 15.22 8.51 -14.02
C GLN A 39 14.76 9.84 -13.44
N SER A 40 14.60 10.88 -14.28
CA SER A 40 14.04 12.16 -13.85
C SER A 40 12.62 12.01 -13.32
N LEU A 41 11.76 11.21 -13.96
CA LEU A 41 10.41 10.93 -13.49
C LEU A 41 10.42 10.22 -12.14
N ALA A 42 11.24 9.19 -11.93
CA ALA A 42 11.35 8.50 -10.66
C ALA A 42 11.82 9.45 -9.54
N THR A 43 12.77 10.36 -9.83
CA THR A 43 13.21 11.40 -8.89
C THR A 43 12.07 12.37 -8.55
N ILE A 44 11.29 12.82 -9.55
CA ILE A 44 10.12 13.68 -9.32
C ILE A 44 9.10 12.96 -8.44
N LEU A 45 8.80 11.70 -8.70
CA LEU A 45 7.88 10.91 -7.87
C LEU A 45 8.37 10.82 -6.42
N SER A 46 9.68 10.63 -6.19
CA SER A 46 10.27 10.63 -4.85
C SER A 46 10.10 11.98 -4.14
N ILE A 47 10.32 13.08 -4.85
CA ILE A 47 10.13 14.44 -4.29
C ILE A 47 8.65 14.67 -3.94
N ILE A 48 7.72 14.29 -4.82
CA ILE A 48 6.28 14.42 -4.57
C ILE A 48 5.89 13.58 -3.34
N THR A 49 6.44 12.38 -3.19
CA THR A 49 6.16 11.53 -2.01
C THR A 49 6.57 12.22 -0.72
N VAL A 50 7.79 12.74 -0.66
CA VAL A 50 8.30 13.42 0.53
C VAL A 50 7.50 14.69 0.82
N ALA A 51 7.26 15.52 -0.20
CA ALA A 51 6.50 16.76 -0.04
C ALA A 51 5.05 16.50 0.38
N GLY A 52 4.39 15.51 -0.22
CA GLY A 52 3.02 15.11 0.13
C GLY A 52 2.92 14.49 1.51
N GLY A 53 3.92 13.69 1.92
CA GLY A 53 4.00 13.15 3.28
C GLY A 53 4.13 14.25 4.33
N ILE A 54 5.09 15.16 4.14
CA ILE A 54 5.28 16.30 5.04
C ILE A 54 4.03 17.20 5.05
N GLY A 55 3.48 17.53 3.87
CA GLY A 55 2.28 18.37 3.76
C GLY A 55 1.07 17.72 4.41
N GLY A 56 0.85 16.42 4.20
CA GLY A 56 -0.26 15.68 4.82
C GLY A 56 -0.19 15.70 6.34
N VAL A 57 1.00 15.53 6.91
CA VAL A 57 1.22 15.58 8.37
C VAL A 57 1.06 17.02 8.90
N LEU A 58 1.70 18.01 8.28
CA LEU A 58 1.67 19.40 8.74
C LEU A 58 0.26 20.01 8.69
N PHE A 59 -0.52 19.69 7.67
CA PHE A 59 -1.89 20.19 7.51
C PHE A 59 -2.95 19.25 8.08
N HIS A 60 -2.57 18.16 8.72
CA HIS A 60 -3.48 17.14 9.26
C HIS A 60 -4.53 16.71 8.21
N SER A 61 -4.11 16.58 6.95
CA SER A 61 -5.01 16.31 5.83
C SER A 61 -4.87 14.89 5.30
N MET A 62 -5.82 14.04 5.63
CA MET A 62 -5.91 12.68 5.10
C MET A 62 -6.00 12.66 3.58
N ASN A 63 -6.68 13.65 2.98
CA ASN A 63 -6.83 13.75 1.51
C ASN A 63 -5.49 14.05 0.83
N ILE A 64 -4.64 14.91 1.41
CA ILE A 64 -3.31 15.19 0.87
C ILE A 64 -2.44 13.94 0.99
N LEU A 65 -2.42 13.32 2.17
CA LEU A 65 -1.62 12.12 2.43
C LEU A 65 -2.03 10.97 1.49
N GLY A 66 -3.32 10.64 1.49
CA GLY A 66 -3.85 9.55 0.69
C GLY A 66 -3.81 9.80 -0.81
N GLY A 67 -4.23 11.00 -1.25
CA GLY A 67 -4.20 11.38 -2.67
C GLY A 67 -2.78 11.34 -3.24
N THR A 68 -1.78 11.86 -2.51
CA THR A 68 -0.38 11.78 -2.91
C THR A 68 0.11 10.33 -2.94
N GLY A 69 -0.18 9.54 -1.91
CA GLY A 69 0.19 8.14 -1.84
C GLY A 69 -0.38 7.32 -3.01
N ILE A 70 -1.66 7.48 -3.32
CA ILE A 70 -2.32 6.82 -4.46
C ILE A 70 -1.66 7.23 -5.77
N LEU A 71 -1.51 8.53 -6.02
CA LEU A 71 -0.95 9.04 -7.28
C LEU A 71 0.47 8.51 -7.50
N VAL A 72 1.34 8.58 -6.51
CA VAL A 72 2.74 8.15 -6.64
C VAL A 72 2.85 6.64 -6.78
N SER A 73 2.11 5.86 -5.98
CA SER A 73 2.16 4.40 -6.06
C SER A 73 1.64 3.89 -7.41
N VAL A 74 0.53 4.42 -7.90
CA VAL A 74 -0.04 4.07 -9.21
C VAL A 74 0.91 4.46 -10.33
N ALA A 75 1.49 5.68 -10.30
CA ALA A 75 2.45 6.13 -11.30
C ALA A 75 3.72 5.26 -11.33
N SER A 76 4.24 4.88 -10.16
CA SER A 76 5.41 4.00 -10.04
C SER A 76 5.16 2.62 -10.61
N LEU A 77 4.03 2.01 -10.29
CA LEU A 77 3.61 0.71 -10.85
C LEU A 77 3.36 0.80 -12.36
N PHE A 78 2.72 1.87 -12.80
CA PHE A 78 2.50 2.11 -14.23
C PHE A 78 3.82 2.20 -15.01
N LEU A 79 4.84 2.88 -14.49
CA LEU A 79 6.16 2.94 -15.11
C LEU A 79 6.78 1.55 -15.25
N CYS A 80 6.69 0.70 -14.22
CA CYS A 80 7.17 -0.69 -14.29
C CYS A 80 6.41 -1.52 -15.33
N LEU A 81 5.09 -1.40 -15.38
CA LEU A 81 4.26 -2.15 -16.33
C LEU A 81 4.43 -1.65 -17.77
N TRP A 82 4.61 -0.35 -17.95
CA TRP A 82 4.75 0.27 -19.29
C TRP A 82 6.14 0.07 -19.89
N LYS A 83 7.19 0.21 -19.08
CA LYS A 83 8.58 0.15 -19.51
C LYS A 83 9.39 -0.87 -18.69
N PRO A 84 8.98 -2.17 -18.69
CA PRO A 84 9.61 -3.19 -17.85
C PRO A 84 11.09 -3.44 -18.17
N ALA A 85 11.56 -3.07 -19.38
CA ALA A 85 12.98 -3.14 -19.75
C ALA A 85 13.83 -2.01 -19.15
N TYR A 86 13.23 -0.97 -18.59
CA TYR A 86 13.93 0.20 -18.05
C TYR A 86 13.74 0.36 -16.54
N CYS A 87 12.60 -0.08 -16.01
CA CYS A 87 12.23 0.14 -14.61
C CYS A 87 12.31 -1.16 -13.82
N SER A 88 12.82 -1.06 -12.59
CA SER A 88 12.88 -2.14 -11.62
C SER A 88 12.05 -1.79 -10.39
N LEU A 89 11.35 -2.79 -9.85
CA LEU A 89 10.68 -2.71 -8.55
C LEU A 89 11.66 -2.84 -7.38
N TYR A 90 12.84 -3.43 -7.65
CA TYR A 90 13.84 -3.69 -6.64
C TYR A 90 15.24 -3.59 -7.25
N GLY A 91 16.05 -2.69 -6.66
CA GLY A 91 17.42 -2.49 -7.05
C GLY A 91 17.62 -1.68 -8.34
N GLU A 92 18.85 -1.24 -8.56
CA GLU A 92 19.25 -0.36 -9.66
C GLU A 92 19.85 -1.13 -10.85
N GLU A 93 19.96 -2.45 -10.75
CA GLU A 93 20.52 -3.28 -11.80
C GLU A 93 19.73 -4.57 -12.00
N ALA A 94 19.60 -4.97 -13.23
CA ALA A 94 19.12 -6.29 -13.61
C ALA A 94 20.11 -6.92 -14.59
N TYR A 95 20.69 -8.07 -14.22
CA TYR A 95 21.72 -8.77 -15.00
C TYR A 95 22.96 -7.93 -15.33
N GLY A 96 23.36 -7.03 -14.41
CA GLY A 96 24.46 -6.08 -14.62
C GLY A 96 24.11 -4.92 -15.55
N VAL A 97 22.83 -4.75 -15.92
CA VAL A 97 22.35 -3.63 -16.73
C VAL A 97 21.66 -2.62 -15.81
N PRO A 98 22.07 -1.34 -15.82
CA PRO A 98 21.47 -0.32 -14.96
C PRO A 98 19.97 -0.17 -15.22
N MET A 99 19.16 -0.15 -14.18
CA MET A 99 17.71 0.04 -14.20
C MET A 99 17.32 1.32 -13.46
N VAL A 100 16.17 1.87 -13.80
CA VAL A 100 15.56 2.94 -13.01
C VAL A 100 14.77 2.29 -11.89
N SER A 101 15.26 2.42 -10.65
CA SER A 101 14.52 1.92 -9.50
C SER A 101 13.35 2.84 -9.16
N VAL A 102 12.16 2.27 -9.06
CA VAL A 102 10.96 2.92 -8.51
C VAL A 102 10.65 2.42 -7.09
N GLU A 103 11.56 1.65 -6.50
CA GLU A 103 11.43 1.08 -5.16
C GLU A 103 11.16 2.15 -4.10
N GLY A 104 11.98 3.21 -4.08
CA GLY A 104 11.84 4.30 -3.10
C GLY A 104 10.47 4.96 -3.12
N PRO A 105 10.04 5.59 -4.24
CA PRO A 105 8.75 6.25 -4.31
C PRO A 105 7.58 5.28 -4.08
N LEU A 106 7.67 4.03 -4.57
CA LEU A 106 6.64 3.02 -4.35
C LEU A 106 6.56 2.61 -2.88
N PHE A 107 7.69 2.34 -2.23
CA PHE A 107 7.74 1.93 -0.83
C PHE A 107 7.17 3.02 0.10
N PHE A 108 7.69 4.25 -0.01
CA PHE A 108 7.24 5.34 0.85
C PHE A 108 5.78 5.73 0.61
N SER A 109 5.32 5.75 -0.65
CA SER A 109 3.90 6.00 -0.94
C SER A 109 2.99 4.91 -0.39
N THR A 110 3.40 3.64 -0.49
CA THR A 110 2.66 2.51 0.09
C THR A 110 2.64 2.58 1.62
N LEU A 111 3.76 2.99 2.25
CA LEU A 111 3.83 3.19 3.69
C LEU A 111 2.86 4.30 4.15
N MET A 112 2.79 5.43 3.43
CA MET A 112 1.81 6.49 3.69
C MET A 112 0.37 5.97 3.63
N LEU A 113 0.05 5.19 2.60
CA LEU A 113 -1.28 4.59 2.44
C LEU A 113 -1.59 3.56 3.52
N THR A 114 -0.60 2.77 3.93
CA THR A 114 -0.75 1.82 5.05
C THR A 114 -1.05 2.54 6.34
N PHE A 115 -0.29 3.60 6.63
CA PHE A 115 -0.53 4.43 7.81
C PHE A 115 -1.97 4.98 7.84
N LEU A 116 -2.43 5.53 6.72
CA LEU A 116 -3.80 6.00 6.57
C LEU A 116 -4.82 4.87 6.81
N ALA A 117 -4.57 3.69 6.25
CA ALA A 117 -5.48 2.56 6.31
C ALA A 117 -5.54 1.89 7.69
N THR A 118 -4.51 2.03 8.53
CA THR A 118 -4.41 1.24 9.78
C THR A 118 -4.39 2.09 11.06
N MET A 119 -3.81 3.29 10.98
CA MET A 119 -3.58 4.10 12.19
C MET A 119 -4.65 5.18 12.40
N LEU A 120 -5.36 5.56 11.36
CA LEU A 120 -6.30 6.68 11.40
C LEU A 120 -7.77 6.25 11.37
N VAL A 121 -8.05 4.96 11.19
CA VAL A 121 -9.43 4.47 11.08
C VAL A 121 -9.58 3.08 11.70
N ASN A 122 -10.76 2.83 12.26
CA ASN A 122 -11.16 1.52 12.73
C ASN A 122 -12.17 0.92 11.74
N TYR A 123 -11.98 -0.35 11.38
CA TYR A 123 -12.87 -1.10 10.49
C TYR A 123 -13.77 -2.02 11.29
N VAL A 124 -15.07 -2.03 10.96
CA VAL A 124 -16.00 -3.01 11.55
C VAL A 124 -15.63 -4.43 11.12
N SER A 125 -15.16 -4.61 9.88
CA SER A 125 -14.79 -5.93 9.36
C SER A 125 -13.51 -5.90 8.53
N TYR A 126 -12.41 -6.35 9.12
CA TYR A 126 -11.16 -6.58 8.40
C TYR A 126 -11.25 -7.69 7.35
N ALA A 127 -12.18 -8.64 7.49
CA ALA A 127 -12.35 -9.72 6.52
C ALA A 127 -12.75 -9.20 5.13
N ARG A 128 -13.62 -8.19 5.06
CA ARG A 128 -14.01 -7.54 3.79
C ARG A 128 -12.83 -6.77 3.19
N LEU A 129 -12.10 -6.01 4.00
CA LEU A 129 -10.91 -5.28 3.58
C LEU A 129 -9.88 -6.24 2.97
N LEU A 130 -9.57 -7.33 3.67
CA LEU A 130 -8.63 -8.36 3.21
C LEU A 130 -9.11 -9.06 1.94
N GLY A 131 -10.41 -9.33 1.81
CA GLY A 131 -10.99 -9.94 0.61
C GLY A 131 -10.79 -9.10 -0.64
N PHE A 132 -11.14 -7.80 -0.60
CA PHE A 132 -10.90 -6.87 -1.71
C PHE A 132 -9.39 -6.71 -1.99
N SER A 133 -8.59 -6.58 -0.94
CA SER A 133 -7.13 -6.45 -1.04
C SER A 133 -6.50 -7.66 -1.73
N ALA A 134 -6.94 -8.87 -1.41
CA ALA A 134 -6.43 -10.11 -2.01
C ALA A 134 -6.70 -10.18 -3.52
N VAL A 135 -7.87 -9.73 -3.98
CA VAL A 135 -8.22 -9.69 -5.41
C VAL A 135 -7.30 -8.71 -6.16
N ILE A 136 -7.13 -7.50 -5.63
CA ILE A 136 -6.25 -6.47 -6.23
C ILE A 136 -4.79 -6.95 -6.21
N ALA A 137 -4.32 -7.47 -5.07
CA ALA A 137 -2.95 -7.98 -4.93
C ALA A 137 -2.68 -9.14 -5.91
N GLY A 138 -3.58 -10.10 -6.03
CA GLY A 138 -3.44 -11.22 -6.96
C GLY A 138 -3.40 -10.77 -8.42
N THR A 139 -4.26 -9.83 -8.79
CA THR A 139 -4.28 -9.24 -10.14
C THR A 139 -2.98 -8.50 -10.44
N LEU A 140 -2.51 -7.66 -9.52
CA LEU A 140 -1.26 -6.92 -9.68
C LEU A 140 -0.05 -7.85 -9.74
N ALA A 141 0.02 -8.86 -8.86
CA ALA A 141 1.10 -9.84 -8.86
C ALA A 141 1.18 -10.60 -10.20
N ALA A 142 0.03 -11.01 -10.74
CA ALA A 142 -0.03 -11.67 -12.05
C ALA A 142 0.44 -10.75 -13.18
N LEU A 143 -0.01 -9.49 -13.20
CA LEU A 143 0.41 -8.51 -14.19
C LEU A 143 1.92 -8.22 -14.12
N LEU A 144 2.46 -7.99 -12.93
CA LEU A 144 3.89 -7.76 -12.72
C LEU A 144 4.71 -8.99 -13.12
N TYR A 145 4.28 -10.19 -12.71
CA TYR A 145 4.95 -11.43 -13.08
C TYR A 145 5.00 -11.64 -14.60
N ILE A 146 3.88 -11.41 -15.32
CA ILE A 146 3.82 -11.56 -16.76
C ILE A 146 4.70 -10.52 -17.46
N ARG A 147 4.67 -9.26 -17.01
CA ARG A 147 5.37 -8.15 -17.65
C ARG A 147 6.86 -8.13 -17.34
N CYS A 148 7.24 -8.38 -16.10
CA CYS A 148 8.63 -8.35 -15.65
C CYS A 148 9.35 -9.70 -15.80
N ARG A 149 8.69 -10.71 -16.38
CA ARG A 149 9.21 -12.09 -16.55
C ARG A 149 10.56 -12.17 -17.28
N VAL A 150 10.87 -11.21 -18.14
CA VAL A 150 12.14 -11.19 -18.88
C VAL A 150 13.31 -10.82 -17.98
N ALA A 151 13.07 -10.03 -16.94
CA ALA A 151 14.13 -9.49 -16.10
C ALA A 151 14.57 -10.45 -14.98
N GLN A 152 13.70 -11.36 -14.52
CA GLN A 152 14.00 -12.06 -13.27
C GLN A 152 13.33 -13.44 -13.23
N LYS A 153 14.14 -14.49 -13.27
CA LYS A 153 13.69 -15.89 -13.11
C LYS A 153 13.93 -16.44 -11.69
N ASN A 154 14.13 -15.58 -10.71
CA ASN A 154 14.51 -15.97 -9.37
C ASN A 154 13.27 -16.14 -8.47
N LEU A 155 13.28 -17.18 -7.64
CA LEU A 155 12.24 -17.40 -6.61
C LEU A 155 12.10 -16.18 -5.68
N GLU A 156 13.21 -15.53 -5.38
CA GLU A 156 13.29 -14.29 -4.61
C GLU A 156 12.44 -13.17 -5.23
N PHE A 157 12.48 -13.01 -6.56
CA PHE A 157 11.69 -12.02 -7.27
C PHE A 157 10.18 -12.33 -7.21
N VAL A 158 9.80 -13.58 -7.32
CA VAL A 158 8.39 -13.99 -7.16
C VAL A 158 7.89 -13.63 -5.76
N PHE A 159 8.71 -13.90 -4.74
CA PHE A 159 8.39 -13.55 -3.36
C PHE A 159 8.24 -12.03 -3.17
N ILE A 160 9.16 -11.24 -3.73
CA ILE A 160 9.11 -9.77 -3.69
C ILE A 160 7.85 -9.24 -4.37
N ILE A 161 7.51 -9.74 -5.56
CA ILE A 161 6.27 -9.33 -6.26
C ILE A 161 5.03 -9.63 -5.40
N LEU A 162 4.95 -10.83 -4.83
CA LEU A 162 3.81 -11.22 -3.99
C LEU A 162 3.70 -10.33 -2.75
N LEU A 163 4.84 -10.08 -2.08
CA LEU A 163 4.89 -9.24 -0.87
C LEU A 163 4.46 -7.80 -1.19
N TYR A 164 5.06 -7.18 -2.21
CA TYR A 164 4.70 -5.81 -2.62
C TYR A 164 3.24 -5.71 -3.08
N SER A 165 2.76 -6.67 -3.85
CA SER A 165 1.39 -6.67 -4.32
C SER A 165 0.38 -6.81 -3.19
N ALA A 166 0.67 -7.67 -2.21
CA ALA A 166 -0.18 -7.85 -1.02
C ALA A 166 -0.23 -6.56 -0.18
N PHE A 167 0.95 -5.98 0.10
CA PHE A 167 1.07 -4.78 0.90
C PHE A 167 0.42 -3.58 0.20
N TRP A 168 0.68 -3.40 -1.10
CA TRP A 168 0.07 -2.34 -1.90
C TRP A 168 -1.45 -2.53 -2.05
N GLY A 169 -1.91 -3.75 -2.30
CA GLY A 169 -3.35 -4.05 -2.41
C GLY A 169 -4.11 -3.71 -1.14
N PHE A 170 -3.56 -4.08 0.02
CA PHE A 170 -4.13 -3.71 1.32
C PHE A 170 -4.17 -2.18 1.50
N SER A 171 -3.04 -1.53 1.26
CA SER A 171 -2.88 -0.10 1.49
C SER A 171 -3.78 0.76 0.59
N ILE A 172 -3.89 0.42 -0.71
CA ILE A 172 -4.71 1.18 -1.66
C ILE A 172 -6.20 1.02 -1.38
N ILE A 173 -6.65 -0.20 -1.04
CA ILE A 173 -8.06 -0.46 -0.73
C ILE A 173 -8.45 0.26 0.57
N GLY A 174 -7.62 0.16 1.61
CA GLY A 174 -7.85 0.87 2.86
C GLY A 174 -7.89 2.38 2.66
N ALA A 175 -6.90 2.95 1.98
CA ALA A 175 -6.83 4.38 1.71
C ALA A 175 -8.00 4.88 0.85
N CYS A 176 -8.37 4.17 -0.21
CA CYS A 176 -9.53 4.53 -1.02
C CYS A 176 -10.82 4.48 -0.19
N ASN A 177 -10.98 3.45 0.64
CA ASN A 177 -12.16 3.35 1.50
C ASN A 177 -12.25 4.53 2.47
N THR A 178 -11.12 4.96 3.04
CA THR A 178 -11.06 6.08 4.00
C THR A 178 -11.24 7.44 3.33
N ILE A 179 -10.55 7.71 2.20
CA ILE A 179 -10.60 9.02 1.53
C ILE A 179 -11.99 9.32 0.96
N PHE A 180 -12.67 8.30 0.46
CA PHE A 180 -14.00 8.42 -0.12
C PHE A 180 -15.13 8.07 0.87
N THR A 181 -14.84 8.11 2.18
CA THR A 181 -15.84 7.96 3.22
C THR A 181 -16.77 9.17 3.25
N ASP A 182 -18.05 8.92 3.42
CA ASP A 182 -19.04 9.98 3.66
C ASP A 182 -18.69 10.69 4.99
N PRO A 183 -18.59 12.01 5.04
CA PRO A 183 -18.32 12.75 6.26
C PRO A 183 -19.47 12.66 7.28
N GLU A 184 -20.68 12.34 6.84
CA GLU A 184 -21.81 12.13 7.73
C GLU A 184 -21.91 10.67 8.16
N PRO A 185 -22.11 10.38 9.46
CA PRO A 185 -22.28 9.02 9.92
C PRO A 185 -23.58 8.42 9.33
N ALA A 186 -23.45 7.23 8.78
CA ALA A 186 -24.59 6.48 8.24
C ALA A 186 -25.53 5.98 9.35
N GLU A 187 -24.97 5.73 10.54
CA GLU A 187 -25.69 5.24 11.72
C GLU A 187 -25.01 5.74 12.99
N ILE A 188 -25.80 6.08 14.01
CA ILE A 188 -25.33 6.44 15.35
C ILE A 188 -26.01 5.51 16.34
N VAL A 189 -25.23 4.75 17.07
CA VAL A 189 -25.73 3.79 18.07
C VAL A 189 -25.15 4.13 19.43
N ILE A 190 -25.92 3.84 20.49
CA ILE A 190 -25.44 4.01 21.87
C ILE A 190 -24.83 2.69 22.37
N GLY A 191 -23.51 2.59 22.31
CA GLY A 191 -22.75 1.44 22.81
C GLY A 191 -22.54 1.49 24.31
N LYS A 192 -22.47 0.31 24.94
CA LYS A 192 -22.15 0.19 26.38
C LYS A 192 -20.71 -0.29 26.54
N ILE A 193 -19.92 0.42 27.34
CA ILE A 193 -18.55 0.03 27.68
C ILE A 193 -18.57 -1.26 28.48
N THR A 194 -17.91 -2.29 27.96
CA THR A 194 -17.81 -3.62 28.57
C THR A 194 -16.49 -3.81 29.31
N ASP A 195 -15.42 -3.20 28.81
CA ASP A 195 -14.10 -3.27 29.43
C ASP A 195 -13.27 -2.01 29.17
N LYS A 196 -12.26 -1.77 30.03
CA LYS A 196 -11.29 -0.69 29.97
C LYS A 196 -9.92 -1.19 30.36
N TRP A 197 -8.90 -0.91 29.55
CA TRP A 197 -7.52 -1.30 29.91
C TRP A 197 -6.48 -0.33 29.35
N THR A 198 -5.34 -0.30 29.99
CA THR A 198 -4.16 0.44 29.54
C THR A 198 -3.12 -0.53 29.02
N SER A 199 -2.62 -0.31 27.83
CA SER A 199 -1.50 -1.06 27.27
C SER A 199 -0.22 -0.24 27.40
N HIS A 200 0.82 -0.82 27.99
CA HIS A 200 2.11 -0.17 28.17
C HIS A 200 3.10 -0.61 27.09
N SER A 201 3.60 0.33 26.31
CA SER A 201 4.66 0.06 25.35
C SER A 201 5.91 0.85 25.70
N ARG A 202 7.07 0.17 25.70
CA ARG A 202 8.37 0.83 25.95
C ARG A 202 8.76 1.86 24.88
N GLN A 203 8.16 1.77 23.69
CA GLN A 203 8.52 2.62 22.55
C GLN A 203 7.50 3.71 22.23
N SER A 204 6.21 3.45 22.46
CA SER A 204 5.11 4.36 22.10
C SER A 204 4.38 4.98 23.29
N GLY A 205 4.78 4.66 24.52
CA GLY A 205 4.07 5.10 25.73
C GLY A 205 2.83 4.27 26.03
N ASP A 206 1.95 4.83 26.85
CA ASP A 206 0.71 4.19 27.27
C ASP A 206 -0.39 4.44 26.23
N SER A 207 -1.16 3.42 25.91
CA SER A 207 -2.39 3.54 25.12
C SER A 207 -3.59 3.13 25.98
N TYR A 208 -4.64 3.92 25.91
CA TYR A 208 -5.86 3.80 26.69
C TYR A 208 -6.95 3.23 25.80
N ASN A 209 -7.51 2.08 26.17
CA ASN A 209 -8.42 1.33 25.33
C ASN A 209 -9.73 1.04 26.04
N ILE A 210 -10.80 1.03 25.27
CA ILE A 210 -12.15 0.62 25.72
C ILE A 210 -12.69 -0.45 24.77
N SER A 211 -13.50 -1.35 25.31
CA SER A 211 -14.28 -2.31 24.54
C SER A 211 -15.75 -2.00 24.67
N LEU A 212 -16.47 -2.04 23.55
CA LEU A 212 -17.90 -1.85 23.46
C LEU A 212 -18.55 -3.09 22.84
N LYS A 213 -19.71 -3.46 23.32
CA LYS A 213 -20.51 -4.53 22.71
C LYS A 213 -21.70 -3.92 21.96
N GLU A 214 -21.73 -4.11 20.65
CA GLU A 214 -22.81 -3.64 19.80
C GLU A 214 -23.13 -4.67 18.72
N HIS A 215 -24.41 -4.89 18.43
CA HIS A 215 -24.91 -5.90 17.46
C HIS A 215 -24.33 -7.31 17.61
N GLY A 216 -23.86 -7.66 18.83
CA GLY A 216 -23.24 -8.96 19.11
C GLY A 216 -21.74 -9.03 18.78
N GLU A 217 -21.16 -8.01 18.24
CA GLU A 217 -19.72 -7.85 18.01
C GLU A 217 -19.08 -7.04 19.14
N GLU A 218 -17.84 -7.34 19.43
CA GLU A 218 -17.00 -6.59 20.37
C GLU A 218 -16.09 -5.65 19.58
N LEU A 219 -16.26 -4.35 19.82
CA LEU A 219 -15.50 -3.30 19.15
C LEU A 219 -14.50 -2.71 20.14
N GLU A 220 -13.23 -2.64 19.74
CA GLU A 220 -12.15 -2.08 20.55
C GLU A 220 -11.73 -0.72 19.97
N PHE A 221 -11.57 0.27 20.87
CA PHE A 221 -11.16 1.62 20.52
C PHE A 221 -10.01 2.08 21.39
N SER A 222 -9.05 2.76 20.78
CA SER A 222 -8.05 3.53 21.50
C SER A 222 -8.56 4.96 21.63
N ILE A 223 -8.56 5.50 22.83
CA ILE A 223 -9.06 6.84 23.16
C ILE A 223 -8.00 7.65 23.91
N ASP A 224 -8.19 8.95 24.01
CA ASP A 224 -7.29 9.81 24.75
C ASP A 224 -7.34 9.56 26.26
N GLU A 225 -6.24 9.81 26.97
CA GLU A 225 -6.13 9.63 28.43
C GLU A 225 -7.20 10.40 29.19
N GLU A 226 -7.49 11.63 28.74
CA GLU A 226 -8.49 12.50 29.37
C GLU A 226 -9.88 11.87 29.33
N ASP A 227 -10.28 11.33 28.20
CA ASP A 227 -11.59 10.67 28.03
C ASP A 227 -11.62 9.30 28.68
N PHE A 228 -10.52 8.56 28.63
CA PHE A 228 -10.39 7.31 29.36
C PHE A 228 -10.65 7.50 30.86
N ASN A 229 -10.12 8.57 31.46
CA ASN A 229 -10.28 8.84 32.90
C ASN A 229 -11.70 9.28 33.27
N LYS A 230 -12.46 9.86 32.33
CA LYS A 230 -13.87 10.28 32.54
C LYS A 230 -14.85 9.12 32.44
N LEU A 231 -14.55 8.14 31.60
CA LEU A 231 -15.43 7.02 31.30
C LEU A 231 -15.26 5.86 32.31
N SER A 232 -16.35 5.13 32.54
CA SER A 232 -16.37 3.94 33.42
C SER A 232 -17.00 2.75 32.69
N VAL A 233 -16.62 1.54 33.10
CA VAL A 233 -17.27 0.32 32.63
C VAL A 233 -18.75 0.38 32.99
N GLY A 234 -19.59 0.19 31.99
CA GLY A 234 -21.06 0.31 32.11
C GLY A 234 -21.63 1.61 31.56
N ASP A 235 -20.80 2.63 31.32
CA ASP A 235 -21.21 3.87 30.69
C ASP A 235 -21.68 3.63 29.25
N ARG A 236 -22.53 4.54 28.77
CA ARG A 236 -23.07 4.51 27.42
C ARG A 236 -22.53 5.70 26.65
N ILE A 237 -21.89 5.43 25.50
CA ILE A 237 -21.34 6.46 24.61
C ILE A 237 -21.88 6.29 23.18
N PRO A 238 -21.97 7.37 22.41
CA PRO A 238 -22.32 7.27 21.01
C PRO A 238 -21.19 6.60 20.22
N VAL A 239 -21.57 5.69 19.33
CA VAL A 239 -20.71 5.02 18.35
C VAL A 239 -21.19 5.42 16.98
N TYR A 240 -20.29 5.96 16.18
CA TYR A 240 -20.58 6.48 14.85
C TYR A 240 -20.11 5.49 13.79
N PHE A 241 -21.02 5.02 12.96
CA PHE A 241 -20.73 4.15 11.84
C PHE A 241 -20.75 4.95 10.55
N TYR A 242 -19.66 4.90 9.79
CA TYR A 242 -19.52 5.60 8.52
C TYR A 242 -19.52 4.60 7.36
N SER A 243 -20.13 4.98 6.24
CA SER A 243 -20.04 4.23 5.00
C SER A 243 -18.74 4.59 4.30
N GLY A 244 -17.77 3.69 4.31
CA GLY A 244 -16.55 3.88 3.56
C GLY A 244 -16.79 3.87 2.05
N GLY A 245 -15.90 4.54 1.29
CA GLY A 245 -16.05 4.71 -0.16
C GLY A 245 -16.15 3.42 -0.98
N LEU A 246 -15.70 2.30 -0.44
CA LEU A 246 -15.82 0.97 -1.03
C LEU A 246 -16.89 0.10 -0.32
N GLY A 247 -17.73 0.70 0.51
CA GLY A 247 -18.77 0.01 1.28
C GLY A 247 -18.22 -0.83 2.44
N ILE A 248 -16.99 -0.61 2.86
CA ILE A 248 -16.41 -1.20 4.07
C ILE A 248 -16.65 -0.21 5.21
N GLN A 249 -17.49 -0.60 6.16
CA GLN A 249 -17.87 0.28 7.26
C GLN A 249 -16.67 0.63 8.14
N LEU A 250 -16.58 1.92 8.48
CA LEU A 250 -15.68 2.48 9.47
C LEU A 250 -16.47 2.80 10.73
N VAL A 251 -15.77 2.80 11.86
CA VAL A 251 -16.41 3.07 13.16
C VAL A 251 -15.54 3.99 13.97
N ASP A 252 -16.20 4.93 14.69
CA ASP A 252 -15.57 5.87 15.59
C ASP A 252 -16.44 6.09 16.82
N VAL A 253 -15.86 6.61 17.91
CA VAL A 253 -16.56 6.89 19.17
C VAL A 253 -16.64 8.38 19.51
N TYR A 254 -16.10 9.27 18.64
CA TYR A 254 -16.14 10.74 18.80
C TYR A 254 -16.29 11.43 17.46
#